data_11f407c555c0c7c9a6193bf939607628
#
_entry.id   11f407c555c0c7c9a6193bf939607628
#
_cell.length_a   1.000
_cell.length_b   1.000
_cell.length_c   1.000
_cell.angle_alpha   90.00
_cell.angle_beta   90.00
_cell.angle_gamma   90.00
#
_symmetry.space_group_name_H-M   'P 1'
#
loop_
_entity.id
_entity.type
_entity.pdbx_description
1 polymer ?
#
loop_
_entity_poly.entity_id
_entity_poly.type
_entity_poly.pdbx_seq_one_letter_code
_entity_poly.pdbx_strand_id
1 'polypeptide(L)'
;NLNPNDIESITILKDASATAIYGARGANGVMIISTKGGDYNMKTKVNVSAENSFNIMSDFPEFVDGPRYMELYNEADLSRNPNKSKDQLLYSDRRIQLTRDGVNPYVYPNVDWQDVIFKKMTMTQRANINVSGGGTKVKYYMSLNVSHDSGLLNTEKAYSWNNNINIMNYTFQNNISYKLTP
;
A
#
# COMPACT_ATOMS: atom_id res chain seq x y z
N ASN A 1 -2.63 7.22 -14.90
CA ASN A 1 -1.42 7.11 -14.04
C ASN A 1 -0.21 6.91 -14.96
N LEU A 2 0.84 7.74 -14.76
CA LEU A 2 2.13 7.51 -15.41
C LEU A 2 2.96 6.57 -14.52
N ASN A 3 3.60 5.58 -15.15
CA ASN A 3 4.53 4.72 -14.43
C ASN A 3 5.88 5.45 -14.26
N PRO A 4 6.49 5.48 -13.07
CA PRO A 4 7.80 6.10 -12.87
C PRO A 4 8.89 5.57 -13.81
N ASN A 5 8.83 4.30 -14.19
CA ASN A 5 9.78 3.68 -15.10
C ASN A 5 9.71 4.24 -16.52
N ASP A 6 8.59 4.88 -16.91
CA ASP A 6 8.39 5.48 -18.24
C ASP A 6 8.71 6.98 -18.25
N ILE A 7 9.12 7.57 -17.12
CA ILE A 7 9.49 8.98 -17.00
C ILE A 7 10.97 9.14 -17.39
N GLU A 8 11.25 10.08 -18.27
CA GLU A 8 12.60 10.49 -18.66
C GLU A 8 13.09 11.64 -17.79
N SER A 9 12.25 12.67 -17.60
CA SER A 9 12.58 13.83 -16.81
C SER A 9 11.35 14.48 -16.19
N ILE A 10 11.58 15.16 -15.05
CA ILE A 10 10.59 16.00 -14.37
C ILE A 10 11.20 17.40 -14.24
N THR A 11 10.52 18.41 -14.78
CA THR A 11 10.92 19.81 -14.68
C THR A 11 9.85 20.58 -13.95
N ILE A 12 10.26 21.36 -12.93
CA ILE A 12 9.34 22.19 -12.16
C ILE A 12 9.62 23.65 -12.50
N LEU A 13 8.64 24.32 -13.12
CA LEU A 13 8.68 25.75 -13.41
C LEU A 13 8.02 26.51 -12.24
N LYS A 14 8.78 27.38 -11.57
CA LYS A 14 8.30 28.17 -10.44
C LYS A 14 8.24 29.66 -10.78
N ASP A 15 8.94 30.11 -11.80
CA ASP A 15 9.03 31.51 -12.19
C ASP A 15 7.80 31.94 -13.02
N ALA A 16 7.29 33.13 -12.76
CA ALA A 16 6.11 33.68 -13.44
C ALA A 16 6.32 33.79 -14.96
N SER A 17 7.54 34.09 -15.42
CA SER A 17 7.89 34.17 -16.84
C SER A 17 7.82 32.78 -17.52
N ALA A 18 8.29 31.73 -16.86
CA ALA A 18 8.26 30.38 -17.38
C ALA A 18 6.85 29.76 -17.35
N THR A 19 6.00 30.17 -16.40
CA THR A 19 4.63 29.65 -16.25
C THR A 19 3.61 30.44 -17.06
N ALA A 20 3.95 31.63 -17.58
CA ALA A 20 3.05 32.53 -18.31
C ALA A 20 2.35 31.84 -19.51
N ILE A 21 3.04 30.92 -20.21
CA ILE A 21 2.48 30.17 -21.33
C ILE A 21 1.33 29.22 -20.94
N TYR A 22 1.22 28.89 -19.66
CA TYR A 22 0.17 28.01 -19.09
C TYR A 22 -1.02 28.80 -18.51
N GLY A 23 -0.99 30.16 -18.60
CA GLY A 23 -2.05 31.02 -18.14
C GLY A 23 -2.30 30.93 -16.64
N ALA A 24 -3.55 31.22 -16.22
CA ALA A 24 -3.92 31.24 -14.81
C ALA A 24 -3.67 29.91 -14.06
N ARG A 25 -3.66 28.79 -14.78
CA ARG A 25 -3.34 27.48 -14.18
C ARG A 25 -1.87 27.33 -13.76
N GLY A 26 -0.99 28.15 -14.32
CA GLY A 26 0.44 28.17 -13.98
C GLY A 26 0.78 29.02 -12.76
N ALA A 27 -0.18 29.73 -12.14
CA ALA A 27 0.08 30.67 -11.04
C ALA A 27 0.78 30.05 -9.82
N ASN A 28 0.55 28.76 -9.53
CA ASN A 28 1.17 28.01 -8.43
C ASN A 28 2.38 27.17 -8.85
N GLY A 29 2.91 27.39 -10.07
CA GLY A 29 3.96 26.59 -10.69
C GLY A 29 3.41 25.52 -11.62
N VAL A 30 4.29 25.01 -12.48
CA VAL A 30 3.97 23.97 -13.47
C VAL A 30 4.97 22.82 -13.35
N MET A 31 4.48 21.60 -13.27
CA MET A 31 5.30 20.41 -13.35
C MET A 31 5.18 19.81 -14.75
N ILE A 32 6.29 19.78 -15.48
CA ILE A 32 6.39 19.17 -16.79
C ILE A 32 6.99 17.78 -16.62
N ILE A 33 6.27 16.76 -17.06
CA ILE A 33 6.75 15.38 -17.05
C ILE A 33 6.99 14.96 -18.50
N SER A 34 8.25 14.66 -18.82
CA SER A 34 8.63 14.09 -20.10
C SER A 34 8.72 12.57 -19.97
N THR A 35 8.04 11.86 -20.85
CA THR A 35 8.11 10.40 -20.90
C THR A 35 9.20 9.94 -21.85
N LYS A 36 9.77 8.76 -21.55
CA LYS A 36 10.79 8.14 -22.39
C LYS A 36 10.32 7.98 -23.84
N GLY A 37 11.23 8.22 -24.75
CA GLY A 37 11.05 8.04 -26.19
C GLY A 37 12.12 7.14 -26.78
N GLY A 38 11.99 6.85 -28.06
CA GLY A 38 13.08 6.28 -28.85
C GLY A 38 13.88 7.40 -29.51
N ASP A 39 15.08 7.06 -30.05
CA ASP A 39 15.90 7.95 -30.83
C ASP A 39 16.04 7.44 -32.27
N TYR A 40 16.21 8.38 -33.22
CA TYR A 40 16.47 8.00 -34.59
C TYR A 40 17.84 7.31 -34.74
N ASN A 41 17.93 6.37 -35.62
CA ASN A 41 19.14 5.57 -35.89
C ASN A 41 19.66 4.80 -34.65
N MET A 42 18.80 4.53 -33.68
CA MET A 42 19.12 3.77 -32.48
C MET A 42 18.80 2.29 -32.70
N LYS A 43 19.75 1.40 -32.36
CA LYS A 43 19.47 -0.03 -32.30
C LYS A 43 18.40 -0.31 -31.26
N THR A 44 17.53 -1.27 -31.55
CA THR A 44 16.50 -1.70 -30.60
C THR A 44 17.12 -2.14 -29.30
N LYS A 45 16.63 -1.58 -28.18
CA LYS A 45 16.97 -1.97 -26.81
C LYS A 45 15.71 -2.51 -26.11
N VAL A 46 15.87 -3.60 -25.42
CA VAL A 46 14.83 -4.19 -24.58
C VAL A 46 15.32 -4.15 -23.14
N ASN A 47 14.52 -3.60 -22.24
CA ASN A 47 14.79 -3.62 -20.82
C ASN A 47 13.65 -4.34 -20.12
N VAL A 48 14.01 -5.20 -19.18
CA VAL A 48 13.08 -5.93 -18.33
C VAL A 48 13.47 -5.68 -16.89
N SER A 49 12.52 -5.30 -16.06
CA SER A 49 12.71 -5.16 -14.63
C SER A 49 11.59 -5.85 -13.86
N ALA A 50 11.94 -6.46 -12.75
CA ALA A 50 11.00 -7.04 -11.79
C ALA A 50 11.41 -6.58 -10.39
N GLU A 51 10.42 -6.18 -9.61
CA GLU A 51 10.57 -5.67 -8.26
C GLU A 51 9.57 -6.38 -7.34
N ASN A 52 10.05 -6.83 -6.19
CA ASN A 52 9.22 -7.34 -5.10
C ASN A 52 9.48 -6.48 -3.86
N SER A 53 8.45 -5.83 -3.36
CA SER A 53 8.49 -5.05 -2.13
C SER A 53 7.71 -5.76 -1.05
N PHE A 54 8.31 -5.89 0.13
CA PHE A 54 7.66 -6.40 1.32
C PHE A 54 7.26 -5.24 2.21
N ASN A 55 5.98 -5.12 2.48
CA ASN A 55 5.44 -4.07 3.34
C ASN A 55 5.15 -4.68 4.71
N ILE A 56 5.88 -4.26 5.72
CA ILE A 56 5.71 -4.70 7.10
C ILE A 56 5.06 -3.56 7.85
N MET A 57 4.05 -3.88 8.65
CA MET A 57 3.43 -2.90 9.54
C MET A 57 4.42 -2.59 10.66
N SER A 58 4.93 -1.36 10.70
CA SER A 58 5.98 -0.95 11.62
C SER A 58 5.44 -0.44 12.95
N ASP A 59 4.21 0.06 12.96
CA ASP A 59 3.67 0.74 14.14
C ASP A 59 2.17 0.43 14.25
N PHE A 60 1.82 -0.33 15.25
CA PHE A 60 0.44 -0.63 15.60
C PHE A 60 0.23 -0.28 17.07
N PRO A 61 -0.89 0.33 17.45
CA PRO A 61 -1.17 0.57 18.85
C PRO A 61 -1.15 -0.75 19.65
N GLU A 62 -0.38 -0.79 20.72
CA GLU A 62 -0.41 -1.92 21.62
C GLU A 62 -1.69 -1.90 22.46
N PHE A 63 -2.49 -2.94 22.34
CA PHE A 63 -3.67 -3.14 23.18
C PHE A 63 -3.34 -4.05 24.34
N VAL A 64 -3.98 -3.81 25.48
CA VAL A 64 -3.90 -4.73 26.61
C VAL A 64 -4.64 -6.03 26.28
N ASP A 65 -4.13 -7.15 26.79
CA ASP A 65 -4.80 -8.44 26.67
C ASP A 65 -6.09 -8.51 27.53
N GLY A 66 -6.89 -9.55 27.32
CA GLY A 66 -8.15 -9.75 28.03
C GLY A 66 -8.00 -9.76 29.55
N PRO A 67 -7.09 -10.54 30.15
CA PRO A 67 -6.83 -10.53 31.59
C PRO A 67 -6.48 -9.13 32.13
N ARG A 68 -5.58 -8.42 31.47
CA ARG A 68 -5.16 -7.08 31.89
C ARG A 68 -6.29 -6.07 31.76
N TYR A 69 -7.10 -6.15 30.70
CA TYR A 69 -8.31 -5.34 30.56
C TYR A 69 -9.28 -5.56 31.73
N MET A 70 -9.52 -6.81 32.11
CA MET A 70 -10.42 -7.14 33.22
C MET A 70 -9.91 -6.60 34.58
N GLU A 71 -8.59 -6.68 34.82
CA GLU A 71 -7.95 -6.09 35.99
C GLU A 71 -8.14 -4.58 36.07
N LEU A 72 -7.80 -3.89 34.95
CA LEU A 72 -7.93 -2.42 34.84
C LEU A 72 -9.39 -1.98 35.01
N TYR A 73 -10.33 -2.73 34.43
CA TYR A 73 -11.75 -2.44 34.58
C TYR A 73 -12.18 -2.52 36.07
N ASN A 74 -11.79 -3.59 36.76
CA ASN A 74 -12.09 -3.76 38.17
C ASN A 74 -11.43 -2.67 39.03
N GLU A 75 -10.20 -2.30 38.77
CA GLU A 75 -9.47 -1.22 39.44
C GLU A 75 -10.19 0.13 39.25
N ALA A 76 -10.62 0.43 38.03
CA ALA A 76 -11.37 1.65 37.72
C ALA A 76 -12.74 1.67 38.40
N ASP A 77 -13.42 0.50 38.53
CA ASP A 77 -14.68 0.39 39.24
C ASP A 77 -14.52 0.63 40.75
N LEU A 78 -13.52 0.03 41.38
CA LEU A 78 -13.19 0.26 42.80
C LEU A 78 -12.77 1.71 43.06
N SER A 79 -12.04 2.34 42.16
CA SER A 79 -11.66 3.74 42.29
C SER A 79 -12.86 4.68 42.32
N ARG A 80 -13.89 4.37 41.51
CA ARG A 80 -15.15 5.15 41.46
C ARG A 80 -16.09 4.80 42.61
N ASN A 81 -16.03 3.58 43.13
CA ASN A 81 -16.90 3.01 44.14
C ASN A 81 -16.08 2.39 45.27
N PRO A 82 -15.43 3.19 46.16
CA PRO A 82 -14.49 2.68 47.15
C PRO A 82 -15.11 1.70 48.17
N ASN A 83 -16.43 1.76 48.34
CA ASN A 83 -17.18 0.89 49.28
C ASN A 83 -17.65 -0.43 48.67
N LYS A 84 -17.32 -0.68 47.38
CA LYS A 84 -17.71 -1.90 46.68
C LYS A 84 -16.82 -3.07 47.11
N SER A 85 -17.43 -4.21 47.43
CA SER A 85 -16.69 -5.41 47.81
C SER A 85 -16.20 -6.16 46.52
N LYS A 86 -15.16 -7.01 46.67
CA LYS A 86 -14.56 -7.74 45.52
C LYS A 86 -15.52 -8.70 44.83
N ASP A 87 -16.45 -9.28 45.59
CA ASP A 87 -17.49 -10.19 45.09
C ASP A 87 -18.55 -9.49 44.20
N GLN A 88 -18.63 -8.16 44.29
CA GLN A 88 -19.50 -7.33 43.47
C GLN A 88 -18.84 -6.85 42.18
N LEU A 89 -17.59 -7.17 41.97
CA LEU A 89 -16.87 -6.79 40.74
C LEU A 89 -17.37 -7.59 39.53
N LEU A 90 -17.33 -6.95 38.38
CA LEU A 90 -17.78 -7.57 37.12
C LEU A 90 -16.93 -8.81 36.75
N TYR A 91 -15.63 -8.74 36.98
CA TYR A 91 -14.70 -9.81 36.71
C TYR A 91 -14.12 -10.39 37.99
N SER A 92 -14.47 -11.65 38.31
CA SER A 92 -13.90 -12.35 39.44
C SER A 92 -12.43 -12.72 39.20
N ASP A 93 -11.62 -12.78 40.25
CA ASP A 93 -10.22 -13.19 40.20
C ASP A 93 -10.06 -14.56 39.51
N ARG A 94 -10.98 -15.49 39.74
CA ARG A 94 -11.01 -16.80 39.08
C ARG A 94 -11.21 -16.69 37.60
N ARG A 95 -12.11 -15.81 37.10
CA ARG A 95 -12.34 -15.60 35.67
C ARG A 95 -11.09 -15.02 34.99
N ILE A 96 -10.47 -14.03 35.61
CA ILE A 96 -9.23 -13.42 35.13
C ILE A 96 -8.14 -14.48 35.00
N GLN A 97 -7.97 -15.32 36.02
CA GLN A 97 -6.96 -16.38 36.00
C GLN A 97 -7.23 -17.44 34.92
N LEU A 98 -8.49 -17.93 34.81
CA LEU A 98 -8.86 -18.90 33.76
C LEU A 98 -8.67 -18.36 32.33
N THR A 99 -8.90 -17.05 32.16
CA THR A 99 -8.62 -16.38 30.85
C THR A 99 -7.12 -16.29 30.58
N ARG A 100 -6.34 -15.98 31.63
CA ARG A 100 -4.85 -15.91 31.52
C ARG A 100 -4.25 -17.28 31.21
N ASP A 101 -4.76 -18.33 31.85
CA ASP A 101 -4.29 -19.71 31.66
C ASP A 101 -4.79 -20.35 30.33
N GLY A 102 -5.73 -19.68 29.63
CA GLY A 102 -6.26 -20.17 28.37
C GLY A 102 -6.99 -21.51 28.45
N VAL A 103 -7.65 -21.81 29.59
CA VAL A 103 -8.24 -23.13 29.91
C VAL A 103 -9.29 -23.55 28.87
N ASN A 104 -10.09 -22.61 28.40
CA ASN A 104 -11.06 -22.84 27.32
C ASN A 104 -11.29 -21.52 26.56
N PRO A 105 -10.75 -21.39 25.34
CA PRO A 105 -10.82 -20.14 24.57
C PRO A 105 -12.24 -19.76 24.14
N TYR A 106 -13.19 -20.70 24.14
CA TYR A 106 -14.60 -20.42 23.81
C TYR A 106 -15.37 -19.84 25.01
N VAL A 107 -14.95 -20.17 26.23
CA VAL A 107 -15.60 -19.69 27.49
C VAL A 107 -14.84 -18.49 28.06
N TYR A 108 -13.52 -18.49 27.95
CA TYR A 108 -12.60 -17.47 28.45
C TYR A 108 -11.73 -16.94 27.32
N PRO A 109 -12.32 -16.20 26.36
CA PRO A 109 -11.57 -15.74 25.19
C PRO A 109 -10.52 -14.68 25.55
N ASN A 110 -9.32 -14.88 25.03
CA ASN A 110 -8.24 -13.89 25.03
C ASN A 110 -7.68 -13.80 23.62
N VAL A 111 -8.38 -13.06 22.76
CA VAL A 111 -8.09 -13.00 21.33
C VAL A 111 -7.37 -11.72 21.01
N ASP A 112 -6.19 -11.83 20.41
CA ASP A 112 -5.54 -10.70 19.76
C ASP A 112 -6.19 -10.48 18.38
N TRP A 113 -7.10 -9.51 18.32
CA TRP A 113 -7.81 -9.17 17.09
C TRP A 113 -6.91 -8.58 16.01
N GLN A 114 -5.76 -8.02 16.38
CA GLN A 114 -4.80 -7.53 15.41
C GLN A 114 -4.17 -8.69 14.64
N ASP A 115 -3.69 -9.71 15.34
CA ASP A 115 -3.13 -10.91 14.72
C ASP A 115 -4.18 -11.70 13.90
N VAL A 116 -5.45 -11.66 14.33
CA VAL A 116 -6.54 -12.32 13.59
C VAL A 116 -6.89 -11.57 12.31
N ILE A 117 -6.99 -10.23 12.37
CA ILE A 117 -7.53 -9.42 11.27
C ILE A 117 -6.45 -9.03 10.28
N PHE A 118 -5.22 -8.77 10.73
CA PHE A 118 -4.17 -8.22 9.89
C PHE A 118 -3.04 -9.21 9.63
N LYS A 119 -2.53 -9.18 8.40
CA LYS A 119 -1.29 -9.87 8.06
C LYS A 119 -0.11 -9.07 8.58
N LYS A 120 0.90 -9.76 9.09
CA LYS A 120 2.15 -9.12 9.53
C LYS A 120 2.95 -8.54 8.36
N MET A 121 2.73 -9.06 7.16
CA MET A 121 3.43 -8.66 5.95
C MET A 121 2.52 -8.77 4.73
N THR A 122 2.64 -7.79 3.84
CA THR A 122 2.05 -7.82 2.50
C THR A 122 3.13 -7.70 1.44
N MET A 123 2.79 -8.03 0.21
CA MET A 123 3.74 -7.99 -0.90
C MET A 123 3.17 -7.17 -2.04
N THR A 124 4.01 -6.29 -2.59
CA THR A 124 3.78 -5.58 -3.84
C THR A 124 4.75 -6.11 -4.88
N GLN A 125 4.22 -6.60 -5.98
CA GLN A 125 4.99 -7.11 -7.12
C GLN A 125 4.83 -6.17 -8.30
N ARG A 126 5.95 -5.80 -8.94
CA ARG A 126 5.96 -4.97 -10.14
C ARG A 126 6.82 -5.60 -11.20
N ALA A 127 6.34 -5.60 -12.43
CA ALA A 127 7.10 -6.00 -13.61
C ALA A 127 6.97 -4.93 -14.68
N ASN A 128 8.08 -4.59 -15.32
CA ASN A 128 8.12 -3.66 -16.44
C ASN A 128 8.93 -4.30 -17.58
N ILE A 129 8.38 -4.22 -18.76
CA ILE A 129 9.11 -4.52 -20.02
C ILE A 129 9.00 -3.28 -20.89
N ASN A 130 10.13 -2.78 -21.37
CA ASN A 130 10.12 -1.70 -22.35
C ASN A 130 11.05 -1.97 -23.51
N VAL A 131 10.65 -1.48 -24.67
CA VAL A 131 11.37 -1.61 -25.93
C VAL A 131 11.50 -0.22 -26.53
N SER A 132 12.71 0.19 -26.86
CA SER A 132 13.00 1.46 -27.53
C SER A 132 13.92 1.26 -28.72
N GLY A 133 13.77 2.11 -29.72
CA GLY A 133 14.61 2.03 -30.91
C GLY A 133 14.22 3.03 -31.98
N GLY A 134 14.88 2.99 -33.09
CA GLY A 134 14.50 3.76 -34.25
C GLY A 134 15.44 3.61 -35.46
N GLY A 135 14.85 3.77 -36.62
CA GLY A 135 15.55 3.89 -37.91
C GLY A 135 15.73 5.35 -38.30
N THR A 136 15.95 5.58 -39.59
CA THR A 136 16.15 6.94 -40.15
C THR A 136 14.90 7.81 -40.09
N LYS A 137 13.71 7.21 -40.24
CA LYS A 137 12.43 7.92 -40.32
C LYS A 137 11.49 7.63 -39.15
N VAL A 138 11.68 6.54 -38.45
CA VAL A 138 10.79 6.10 -37.33
C VAL A 138 11.59 6.00 -36.06
N LYS A 139 11.04 6.49 -34.94
CA LYS A 139 11.50 6.19 -33.60
C LYS A 139 10.33 5.74 -32.73
N TYR A 140 10.59 4.83 -31.84
CA TYR A 140 9.55 4.24 -31.00
C TYR A 140 10.01 3.93 -29.57
N TYR A 141 9.07 4.00 -28.69
CA TYR A 141 9.16 3.51 -27.31
C TYR A 141 7.84 2.84 -26.96
N MET A 142 7.91 1.62 -26.47
CA MET A 142 6.76 0.87 -25.98
C MET A 142 7.08 0.33 -24.60
N SER A 143 6.14 0.40 -23.66
CA SER A 143 6.29 -0.22 -22.35
C SER A 143 5.01 -0.92 -21.92
N LEU A 144 5.18 -2.01 -21.19
CA LEU A 144 4.13 -2.72 -20.47
C LEU A 144 4.53 -2.81 -19.01
N ASN A 145 3.69 -2.26 -18.16
CA ASN A 145 3.85 -2.30 -16.71
C ASN A 145 2.72 -3.12 -16.12
N VAL A 146 3.06 -4.02 -15.20
CA VAL A 146 2.12 -4.82 -14.43
C VAL A 146 2.47 -4.64 -12.97
N SER A 147 1.50 -4.33 -12.13
CA SER A 147 1.67 -4.34 -10.68
C SER A 147 0.54 -5.10 -9.99
N HIS A 148 0.92 -5.78 -8.93
CA HIS A 148 0.03 -6.52 -8.06
C HIS A 148 0.28 -6.12 -6.62
N ASP A 149 -0.76 -5.60 -5.95
CA ASP A 149 -0.73 -5.21 -4.55
C ASP A 149 -1.63 -6.15 -3.75
N SER A 150 -1.06 -6.87 -2.78
CA SER A 150 -1.83 -7.74 -1.90
C SER A 150 -2.38 -6.98 -0.71
N GLY A 151 -3.64 -7.27 -0.34
CA GLY A 151 -4.31 -6.64 0.79
C GLY A 151 -3.75 -7.05 2.14
N LEU A 152 -3.90 -6.16 3.11
CA LEU A 152 -3.39 -6.28 4.48
C LEU A 152 -4.27 -7.21 5.35
N LEU A 153 -5.53 -7.40 4.99
CA LEU A 153 -6.44 -8.18 5.81
C LEU A 153 -6.15 -9.68 5.70
N ASN A 154 -6.23 -10.34 6.84
CA ASN A 154 -6.18 -11.79 6.93
C ASN A 154 -7.60 -12.32 6.73
N THR A 155 -7.90 -12.76 5.51
CA THR A 155 -9.24 -13.21 5.15
C THR A 155 -9.31 -14.73 5.12
N GLU A 156 -10.26 -15.30 5.87
CA GLU A 156 -10.56 -16.72 5.77
C GLU A 156 -11.31 -17.02 4.46
N LYS A 157 -11.00 -18.15 3.84
CA LYS A 157 -11.71 -18.64 2.65
C LYS A 157 -13.07 -19.24 3.02
N ALA A 158 -13.90 -18.45 3.71
CA ALA A 158 -15.24 -18.89 4.10
C ALA A 158 -16.27 -18.83 2.95
N TYR A 159 -15.94 -18.12 1.87
CA TYR A 159 -16.81 -17.86 0.75
C TYR A 159 -16.27 -18.44 -0.55
N SER A 160 -17.15 -18.66 -1.52
CA SER A 160 -16.78 -19.07 -2.89
C SER A 160 -16.05 -17.98 -3.67
N TRP A 161 -16.09 -16.75 -3.21
CA TRP A 161 -15.41 -15.59 -3.78
C TRP A 161 -14.30 -15.08 -2.85
N ASN A 162 -13.30 -14.44 -3.44
CA ASN A 162 -12.17 -13.86 -2.67
C ASN A 162 -12.58 -12.50 -2.11
N ASN A 163 -12.68 -12.40 -0.80
CA ASN A 163 -13.01 -11.17 -0.06
C ASN A 163 -11.79 -10.33 0.32
N ASN A 164 -10.59 -10.74 -0.09
CA ASN A 164 -9.36 -9.98 0.15
C ASN A 164 -9.19 -8.87 -0.89
N ILE A 165 -8.63 -7.74 -0.45
CA ILE A 165 -8.21 -6.68 -1.36
C ILE A 165 -7.06 -7.20 -2.20
N ASN A 166 -7.23 -7.15 -3.52
CA ASN A 166 -6.25 -7.58 -4.50
C ASN A 166 -6.32 -6.60 -5.68
N ILE A 167 -5.31 -5.77 -5.81
CA ILE A 167 -5.27 -4.73 -6.84
C ILE A 167 -4.26 -5.14 -7.90
N MET A 168 -4.76 -5.30 -9.12
CA MET A 168 -3.92 -5.51 -10.29
C MET A 168 -4.02 -4.31 -11.22
N ASN A 169 -2.87 -3.71 -11.57
CA ASN A 169 -2.81 -2.60 -12.52
C ASN A 169 -1.98 -3.01 -13.74
N TYR A 170 -2.51 -2.68 -14.91
CA TYR A 170 -1.84 -2.85 -16.18
C TYR A 170 -1.73 -1.49 -16.85
N THR A 171 -0.54 -1.12 -17.26
CA THR A 171 -0.30 0.12 -18.02
C THR A 171 0.48 -0.19 -19.26
N PHE A 172 -0.09 0.12 -20.41
CA PHE A 172 0.60 0.06 -21.70
C PHE A 172 0.83 1.46 -22.21
N GLN A 173 2.07 1.78 -22.54
CA GLN A 173 2.45 3.05 -23.15
C GLN A 173 3.08 2.79 -24.52
N ASN A 174 2.73 3.62 -25.50
CA ASN A 174 3.25 3.53 -26.84
C ASN A 174 3.51 4.94 -27.40
N ASN A 175 4.78 5.23 -27.70
CA ASN A 175 5.24 6.49 -28.30
C ASN A 175 5.91 6.17 -29.61
N ILE A 176 5.29 6.56 -30.73
CA ILE A 176 5.86 6.41 -32.10
C ILE A 176 5.93 7.78 -32.74
N SER A 177 7.08 8.12 -33.27
CA SER A 177 7.28 9.34 -34.04
C SER A 177 7.79 8.99 -35.43
N TYR A 178 7.19 9.58 -36.46
CA TYR A 178 7.55 9.39 -37.87
C TYR A 178 7.86 10.72 -38.52
N LYS A 179 8.98 10.80 -39.25
CA LYS A 179 9.32 11.96 -40.08
C LYS A 179 8.62 11.84 -41.44
N LEU A 180 7.72 12.75 -41.73
CA LEU A 180 6.95 12.77 -42.98
C LEU A 180 7.80 13.27 -44.17
N THR A 181 8.75 14.13 -43.87
CA THR A 181 9.68 14.69 -44.90
C THR A 181 11.11 14.25 -44.61
N PRO A 182 11.96 14.13 -45.60
CA PRO A 182 13.38 13.79 -45.45
C PRO A 182 14.14 14.80 -44.59
#